data_99cb472d2df3941b817c0f62508ba5e5
#
_entry.id   99cb472d2df3941b817c0f62508ba5e5
#
_cell.length_a   1.000
_cell.length_b   1.000
_cell.length_c   1.000
_cell.angle_alpha   90.00
_cell.angle_beta   90.00
_cell.angle_gamma   90.00
#
_symmetry.space_group_name_H-M   'P 1'
#
loop_
_entity.id
_entity.type
_entity.pdbx_description
1 polymer ?
#
loop_
_entity_poly.entity_id
_entity_poly.type
_entity_poly.pdbx_seq_one_letter_code
_entity_poly.pdbx_strand_id
1 'polypeptide(L)'
;MRKTILVDFSSDAPEAPTDPKRYWYGWQILLGLAGSYTLLIGGLAAEESTVAVVGGLGHFMAGPITHWGNGMVARGFVSLGLNLGVPFGASLVGAGLGALADNNSALTGWLFGGALGFIAAPIIDVAAVAYKPISPENEETTSAPRLHLTPILGQGRTGLSLSGQF
;
A
#
# COMPACT_ATOMS: atom_id res chain seq x y z
N MET A 1 -56.96 33.92 19.21
CA MET A 1 -55.93 33.53 18.25
C MET A 1 -55.09 32.37 18.84
N ARG A 2 -55.18 31.16 18.27
CA ARG A 2 -54.36 30.02 18.70
C ARG A 2 -53.10 30.00 17.85
N LYS A 3 -51.95 30.11 18.54
CA LYS A 3 -50.64 30.02 17.91
C LYS A 3 -50.28 28.53 17.84
N THR A 4 -50.29 27.92 16.66
CA THR A 4 -49.84 26.55 16.45
C THR A 4 -48.32 26.58 16.34
N ILE A 5 -47.62 25.95 17.31
CA ILE A 5 -46.18 25.76 17.24
C ILE A 5 -45.99 24.42 16.48
N LEU A 6 -45.48 24.51 15.25
CA LEU A 6 -44.99 23.35 14.52
C LEU A 6 -43.59 23.07 15.02
N VAL A 7 -43.42 21.96 15.73
CA VAL A 7 -42.09 21.43 16.09
C VAL A 7 -41.64 20.57 14.92
N ASP A 8 -40.63 21.03 14.21
CA ASP A 8 -40.01 20.27 13.11
C ASP A 8 -39.03 19.24 13.73
N PHE A 9 -39.41 17.98 13.66
CA PHE A 9 -38.61 16.84 14.17
C PHE A 9 -37.66 16.27 13.10
N SER A 10 -37.54 16.92 11.94
CA SER A 10 -36.84 16.33 10.78
C SER A 10 -35.32 16.59 10.74
N SER A 11 -34.76 17.38 11.70
CA SER A 11 -33.39 17.86 11.55
C SER A 11 -32.30 17.14 12.39
N ASP A 12 -32.70 16.21 13.28
CA ASP A 12 -31.75 15.58 14.22
C ASP A 12 -31.50 14.08 13.99
N ALA A 13 -31.65 13.59 12.77
CA ALA A 13 -31.11 12.26 12.46
C ALA A 13 -29.57 12.37 12.49
N PRO A 14 -28.86 11.61 13.37
CA PRO A 14 -27.40 11.61 13.37
C PRO A 14 -26.92 11.25 11.96
N GLU A 15 -26.13 12.13 11.35
CA GLU A 15 -25.46 11.81 10.08
C GLU A 15 -24.75 10.47 10.24
N ALA A 16 -25.08 9.51 9.38
CA ALA A 16 -24.40 8.23 9.35
C ALA A 16 -22.91 8.49 9.23
N PRO A 17 -22.06 7.80 10.04
CA PRO A 17 -20.63 7.99 9.98
C PRO A 17 -20.15 7.79 8.54
N THR A 18 -19.71 8.86 7.91
CA THR A 18 -19.11 8.78 6.58
C THR A 18 -17.79 8.02 6.72
N ASP A 19 -17.67 6.89 6.03
CA ASP A 19 -16.42 6.13 6.01
C ASP A 19 -15.27 7.08 5.60
N PRO A 20 -14.18 7.14 6.40
CA PRO A 20 -13.07 8.03 6.08
C PRO A 20 -12.51 7.67 4.71
N LYS A 21 -12.42 8.63 3.83
CA LYS A 21 -11.77 8.46 2.52
C LYS A 21 -10.37 7.88 2.75
N ARG A 22 -9.99 6.87 1.97
CA ARG A 22 -8.71 6.19 2.06
C ARG A 22 -7.96 6.29 0.75
N TYR A 23 -6.66 6.59 0.82
CA TYR A 23 -5.76 6.54 -0.33
C TYR A 23 -5.03 5.21 -0.38
N TRP A 24 -5.14 4.50 -1.50
CA TRP A 24 -4.42 3.25 -1.74
C TRP A 24 -3.05 3.52 -2.38
N TYR A 25 -1.99 3.04 -1.75
CA TYR A 25 -0.62 3.16 -2.24
C TYR A 25 0.05 1.81 -2.53
N GLY A 26 -0.72 0.73 -2.62
CA GLY A 26 -0.22 -0.63 -2.88
C GLY A 26 0.57 -0.77 -4.18
N TRP A 27 0.34 0.11 -5.16
CA TRP A 27 1.13 0.15 -6.40
C TRP A 27 2.63 0.38 -6.16
N GLN A 28 3.01 1.10 -5.09
CA GLN A 28 4.42 1.32 -4.71
C GLN A 28 5.06 0.01 -4.23
N ILE A 29 4.30 -0.81 -3.48
CA ILE A 29 4.73 -2.14 -3.05
C ILE A 29 4.91 -3.04 -4.27
N LEU A 30 3.97 -3.02 -5.22
CA LEU A 30 4.06 -3.81 -6.45
C LEU A 30 5.29 -3.44 -7.28
N LEU A 31 5.65 -2.16 -7.38
CA LEU A 31 6.88 -1.72 -8.04
C LEU A 31 8.13 -2.24 -7.31
N GLY A 32 8.15 -2.15 -5.99
CA GLY A 32 9.23 -2.70 -5.16
C GLY A 32 9.40 -4.21 -5.36
N LEU A 33 8.29 -4.95 -5.38
CA LEU A 33 8.28 -6.39 -5.66
C LEU A 33 8.76 -6.72 -7.08
N ALA A 34 8.29 -5.97 -8.09
CA ALA A 34 8.73 -6.15 -9.46
C ALA A 34 10.25 -5.97 -9.60
N GLY A 35 10.81 -4.92 -8.99
CA GLY A 35 12.25 -4.70 -8.93
C GLY A 35 12.99 -5.84 -8.21
N SER A 36 12.46 -6.28 -7.07
CA SER A 36 13.03 -7.39 -6.29
C SER A 36 13.06 -8.70 -7.06
N TYR A 37 11.97 -9.05 -7.73
CA TYR A 37 11.93 -10.25 -8.57
C TYR A 37 12.82 -10.15 -9.81
N THR A 38 12.95 -8.97 -10.40
CA THR A 38 13.88 -8.74 -11.51
C THR A 38 15.32 -9.01 -11.07
N LEU A 39 15.72 -8.50 -9.90
CA LEU A 39 17.05 -8.76 -9.33
C LEU A 39 17.23 -10.23 -8.95
N LEU A 40 16.22 -10.86 -8.33
CA LEU A 40 16.29 -12.27 -7.94
C LEU A 40 16.47 -13.17 -9.16
N ILE A 41 15.58 -13.04 -10.15
CA ILE A 41 15.61 -13.90 -11.35
C ILE A 41 16.82 -13.58 -12.22
N GLY A 42 17.11 -12.29 -12.40
CA GLY A 42 18.28 -11.84 -13.17
C GLY A 42 19.60 -12.30 -12.55
N GLY A 43 19.72 -12.22 -11.22
CA GLY A 43 20.88 -12.70 -10.48
C GLY A 43 21.06 -14.21 -10.60
N LEU A 44 19.97 -14.98 -10.48
CA LEU A 44 20.00 -16.44 -10.68
C LEU A 44 20.37 -16.81 -12.12
N ALA A 45 19.82 -16.12 -13.11
CA ALA A 45 20.11 -16.39 -14.52
C ALA A 45 21.54 -16.00 -14.93
N ALA A 46 22.13 -15.00 -14.27
CA ALA A 46 23.51 -14.57 -14.49
C ALA A 46 24.52 -15.29 -13.57
N GLU A 47 24.07 -16.23 -12.73
CA GLU A 47 24.89 -16.92 -11.71
C GLU A 47 25.51 -15.97 -10.69
N GLU A 48 24.92 -14.77 -10.52
CA GLU A 48 25.34 -13.71 -9.61
C GLU A 48 24.59 -13.82 -8.27
N SER A 49 25.09 -14.63 -7.36
CA SER A 49 24.44 -14.93 -6.08
C SER A 49 24.16 -13.71 -5.23
N THR A 50 25.04 -12.69 -5.24
CA THR A 50 24.86 -11.45 -4.49
C THR A 50 23.63 -10.69 -4.98
N VAL A 51 23.45 -10.59 -6.30
CA VAL A 51 22.30 -9.93 -6.92
C VAL A 51 21.01 -10.68 -6.58
N ALA A 52 21.04 -12.01 -6.67
CA ALA A 52 19.90 -12.86 -6.31
C ALA A 52 19.51 -12.68 -4.82
N VAL A 53 20.49 -12.63 -3.91
CA VAL A 53 20.24 -12.40 -2.46
C VAL A 53 19.64 -11.03 -2.22
N VAL A 54 20.15 -9.98 -2.87
CA VAL A 54 19.59 -8.61 -2.77
C VAL A 54 18.14 -8.59 -3.25
N GLY A 55 17.82 -9.26 -4.37
CA GLY A 55 16.46 -9.42 -4.86
C GLY A 55 15.56 -10.15 -3.88
N GLY A 56 16.04 -11.24 -3.28
CA GLY A 56 15.31 -11.99 -2.25
C GLY A 56 15.03 -11.14 -1.00
N LEU A 57 16.02 -10.42 -0.49
CA LEU A 57 15.84 -9.49 0.64
C LEU A 57 14.87 -8.36 0.30
N GLY A 58 14.93 -7.84 -0.95
CA GLY A 58 14.03 -6.83 -1.45
C GLY A 58 12.57 -7.27 -1.41
N HIS A 59 12.28 -8.55 -1.67
CA HIS A 59 10.93 -9.10 -1.55
C HIS A 59 10.36 -8.89 -0.13
N PHE A 60 11.12 -9.22 0.92
CA PHE A 60 10.66 -9.06 2.30
C PHE A 60 10.55 -7.59 2.73
N MET A 61 11.35 -6.71 2.14
CA MET A 61 11.44 -5.31 2.52
C MET A 61 10.57 -4.37 1.69
N ALA A 62 10.07 -4.78 0.53
CA ALA A 62 9.28 -3.92 -0.36
C ALA A 62 8.04 -3.33 0.35
N GLY A 63 7.25 -4.15 1.03
CA GLY A 63 6.11 -3.71 1.83
C GLY A 63 6.52 -2.81 3.00
N PRO A 64 7.34 -3.30 3.95
CA PRO A 64 7.78 -2.52 5.11
C PRO A 64 8.34 -1.13 4.76
N ILE A 65 9.26 -1.06 3.80
CA ILE A 65 9.89 0.21 3.37
C ILE A 65 8.83 1.15 2.78
N THR A 66 7.91 0.63 1.96
CA THR A 66 6.84 1.44 1.37
C THR A 66 5.91 2.00 2.44
N HIS A 67 5.52 1.20 3.43
CA HIS A 67 4.69 1.67 4.56
C HIS A 67 5.40 2.75 5.38
N TRP A 68 6.69 2.55 5.71
CA TRP A 68 7.47 3.55 6.45
C TRP A 68 7.65 4.84 5.64
N GLY A 69 7.90 4.74 4.33
CA GLY A 69 7.98 5.89 3.43
C GLY A 69 6.67 6.70 3.35
N ASN A 70 5.53 6.04 3.54
CA ASN A 70 4.22 6.68 3.62
C ASN A 70 3.85 7.17 5.04
N GLY A 71 4.78 7.09 6.01
CA GLY A 71 4.57 7.49 7.40
C GLY A 71 3.73 6.50 8.23
N MET A 72 3.48 5.29 7.72
CA MET A 72 2.68 4.25 8.37
C MET A 72 3.58 3.23 9.09
N VAL A 73 4.31 3.68 10.13
CA VAL A 73 5.32 2.88 10.82
C VAL A 73 4.77 1.54 11.33
N ALA A 74 3.64 1.57 12.03
CA ALA A 74 3.02 0.36 12.56
C ALA A 74 2.67 -0.65 11.44
N ARG A 75 2.17 -0.17 10.30
CA ARG A 75 1.86 -1.02 9.15
C ARG A 75 3.10 -1.62 8.50
N GLY A 76 4.23 -0.91 8.51
CA GLY A 76 5.50 -1.48 8.07
C GLY A 76 5.91 -2.70 8.89
N PHE A 77 5.72 -2.68 10.22
CA PHE A 77 5.95 -3.84 11.06
C PHE A 77 4.92 -4.96 10.85
N VAL A 78 3.65 -4.61 10.61
CA VAL A 78 2.61 -5.59 10.21
C VAL A 78 2.99 -6.26 8.89
N SER A 79 3.39 -5.49 7.89
CA SER A 79 3.87 -5.99 6.59
C SER A 79 5.06 -6.94 6.74
N LEU A 80 6.05 -6.56 7.56
CA LEU A 80 7.19 -7.43 7.86
C LEU A 80 6.74 -8.75 8.52
N GLY A 81 5.83 -8.65 9.49
CA GLY A 81 5.25 -9.82 10.14
C GLY A 81 4.48 -10.72 9.18
N LEU A 82 3.72 -10.15 8.24
CA LEU A 82 3.03 -10.88 7.19
C LEU A 82 4.01 -11.60 6.26
N ASN A 83 5.03 -10.89 5.77
CA ASN A 83 6.00 -11.44 4.83
C ASN A 83 6.86 -12.55 5.42
N LEU A 84 7.06 -12.59 6.73
CA LEU A 84 7.75 -13.68 7.43
C LEU A 84 6.77 -14.73 7.95
N GLY A 85 5.69 -14.31 8.59
CA GLY A 85 4.77 -15.18 9.32
C GLY A 85 3.87 -16.01 8.40
N VAL A 86 3.37 -15.43 7.30
CA VAL A 86 2.45 -16.16 6.40
C VAL A 86 3.17 -17.31 5.68
N PRO A 87 4.37 -17.14 5.08
CA PRO A 87 5.10 -18.26 4.48
C PRO A 87 5.44 -19.34 5.49
N PHE A 88 5.94 -18.96 6.67
CA PHE A 88 6.30 -19.91 7.72
C PHE A 88 5.08 -20.67 8.26
N GLY A 89 3.99 -19.97 8.56
CA GLY A 89 2.74 -20.58 9.02
C GLY A 89 2.14 -21.52 7.98
N ALA A 90 2.12 -21.12 6.71
CA ALA A 90 1.66 -21.95 5.60
C ALA A 90 2.56 -23.17 5.39
N SER A 91 3.89 -23.05 5.59
CA SER A 91 4.81 -24.17 5.58
C SER A 91 4.48 -25.19 6.67
N LEU A 92 4.22 -24.74 7.89
CA LEU A 92 3.86 -25.65 8.99
C LEU A 92 2.55 -26.37 8.73
N VAL A 93 1.52 -25.66 8.23
CA VAL A 93 0.24 -26.27 7.85
C VAL A 93 0.44 -27.28 6.73
N GLY A 94 1.21 -26.92 5.69
CA GLY A 94 1.52 -27.81 4.58
C GLY A 94 2.27 -29.07 5.03
N ALA A 95 3.25 -28.92 5.93
CA ALA A 95 3.98 -30.06 6.50
C ALA A 95 3.03 -30.99 7.27
N GLY A 96 2.15 -30.43 8.10
CA GLY A 96 1.15 -31.21 8.85
C GLY A 96 0.21 -31.99 7.94
N LEU A 97 -0.33 -31.34 6.90
CA LEU A 97 -1.18 -32.00 5.90
C LEU A 97 -0.43 -33.06 5.10
N GLY A 98 0.83 -32.81 4.72
CA GLY A 98 1.69 -33.78 4.05
C GLY A 98 1.94 -35.02 4.92
N ALA A 99 2.25 -34.81 6.20
CA ALA A 99 2.47 -35.90 7.15
C ALA A 99 1.23 -36.78 7.38
N LEU A 100 0.03 -36.17 7.30
CA LEU A 100 -1.25 -36.92 7.41
C LEU A 100 -1.51 -37.79 6.16
N ALA A 101 -1.01 -37.35 4.98
CA ALA A 101 -1.17 -38.10 3.75
C ALA A 101 -0.17 -39.25 3.66
N ASP A 102 1.09 -39.00 3.96
CA ASP A 102 2.19 -39.97 4.00
C ASP A 102 3.38 -39.33 4.73
N ASN A 103 4.08 -40.13 5.58
CA ASN A 103 5.22 -39.64 6.35
C ASN A 103 6.33 -39.02 5.49
N ASN A 104 6.49 -39.44 4.24
CA ASN A 104 7.46 -38.90 3.30
C ASN A 104 7.01 -37.61 2.62
N SER A 105 5.73 -37.24 2.73
CA SER A 105 5.14 -36.06 2.09
C SER A 105 5.21 -34.80 2.93
N ALA A 106 5.68 -34.85 4.18
CA ALA A 106 5.77 -33.69 5.06
C ALA A 106 6.67 -32.60 4.49
N LEU A 107 7.85 -32.94 3.96
CA LEU A 107 8.77 -31.98 3.33
C LEU A 107 8.17 -31.34 2.08
N THR A 108 7.51 -32.11 1.26
CA THR A 108 6.81 -31.62 0.06
C THR A 108 5.70 -30.65 0.47
N GLY A 109 4.89 -31.02 1.46
CA GLY A 109 3.86 -30.15 2.02
C GLY A 109 4.42 -28.85 2.61
N TRP A 110 5.55 -28.92 3.32
CA TRP A 110 6.25 -27.77 3.85
C TRP A 110 6.69 -26.78 2.74
N LEU A 111 7.30 -27.30 1.68
CA LEU A 111 7.74 -26.49 0.53
C LEU A 111 6.56 -25.86 -0.21
N PHE A 112 5.50 -26.63 -0.47
CA PHE A 112 4.29 -26.12 -1.13
C PHE A 112 3.58 -25.06 -0.30
N GLY A 113 3.40 -25.32 1.00
CA GLY A 113 2.81 -24.36 1.92
C GLY A 113 3.61 -23.07 1.96
N GLY A 114 4.93 -23.16 2.08
CA GLY A 114 5.83 -22.01 2.07
C GLY A 114 5.74 -21.19 0.79
N ALA A 115 5.73 -21.86 -0.38
CA ALA A 115 5.59 -21.20 -1.68
C ALA A 115 4.26 -20.46 -1.82
N LEU A 116 3.15 -21.09 -1.40
CA LEU A 116 1.83 -20.43 -1.38
C LEU A 116 1.81 -19.25 -0.43
N GLY A 117 2.36 -19.39 0.76
CA GLY A 117 2.47 -18.31 1.74
C GLY A 117 3.32 -17.15 1.24
N PHE A 118 4.43 -17.45 0.54
CA PHE A 118 5.31 -16.44 -0.05
C PHE A 118 4.61 -15.60 -1.12
N ILE A 119 3.66 -16.17 -1.86
CA ILE A 119 2.83 -15.45 -2.83
C ILE A 119 1.68 -14.72 -2.13
N ALA A 120 1.06 -15.35 -1.14
CA ALA A 120 -0.11 -14.81 -0.46
C ALA A 120 0.22 -13.57 0.39
N ALA A 121 1.38 -13.55 1.05
CA ALA A 121 1.77 -12.45 1.95
C ALA A 121 1.74 -11.08 1.27
N PRO A 122 2.43 -10.84 0.13
CA PRO A 122 2.39 -9.54 -0.54
C PRO A 122 1.00 -9.22 -1.13
N ILE A 123 0.21 -10.21 -1.51
CA ILE A 123 -1.17 -9.97 -1.97
C ILE A 123 -2.01 -9.42 -0.82
N ILE A 124 -1.91 -9.99 0.37
CA ILE A 124 -2.61 -9.50 1.56
C ILE A 124 -2.13 -8.10 1.91
N ASP A 125 -0.83 -7.85 1.87
CA ASP A 125 -0.24 -6.56 2.19
C ASP A 125 -0.75 -5.46 1.25
N VAL A 126 -0.71 -5.68 -0.05
CA VAL A 126 -1.19 -4.74 -1.08
C VAL A 126 -2.70 -4.53 -0.99
N ALA A 127 -3.48 -5.59 -0.77
CA ALA A 127 -4.94 -5.53 -0.82
C ALA A 127 -5.56 -5.02 0.48
N ALA A 128 -4.98 -5.31 1.64
CA ALA A 128 -5.59 -5.03 2.94
C ALA A 128 -4.83 -3.98 3.77
N VAL A 129 -3.50 -3.90 3.65
CA VAL A 129 -2.68 -3.04 4.53
C VAL A 129 -2.30 -1.72 3.86
N ALA A 130 -2.17 -1.68 2.54
CA ALA A 130 -1.65 -0.54 1.78
C ALA A 130 -2.65 0.62 1.58
N TYR A 131 -3.32 1.04 2.65
CA TYR A 131 -4.26 2.16 2.66
C TYR A 131 -3.83 3.23 3.66
N LYS A 132 -3.97 4.49 3.29
CA LYS A 132 -3.73 5.64 4.18
C LYS A 132 -5.03 6.41 4.36
N PRO A 133 -5.45 6.75 5.60
CA PRO A 133 -6.58 7.65 5.81
C PRO A 133 -6.25 9.03 5.24
N ILE A 134 -7.19 9.63 4.53
CA ILE A 134 -7.09 11.02 4.10
C ILE A 134 -7.64 11.86 5.24
N SER A 135 -6.78 12.64 5.91
CA SER A 135 -7.23 13.63 6.88
C SER A 135 -7.87 14.80 6.14
N PRO A 136 -8.99 15.37 6.63
CA PRO A 136 -9.62 16.56 6.02
C PRO A 136 -8.64 17.72 5.84
N GLU A 137 -7.69 17.84 6.75
CA GLU A 137 -6.62 18.85 6.73
C GLU A 137 -5.69 18.74 5.49
N ASN A 138 -5.60 17.56 4.89
CA ASN A 138 -4.84 17.33 3.66
C ASN A 138 -5.66 17.58 2.38
N GLU A 139 -6.98 17.73 2.48
CA GLU A 139 -7.81 18.13 1.33
C GLU A 139 -7.60 19.62 1.00
N GLU A 140 -7.34 20.46 1.99
CA GLU A 140 -7.08 21.89 1.78
C GLU A 140 -5.67 22.19 1.23
N THR A 141 -4.68 21.33 1.54
CA THR A 141 -3.29 21.49 1.09
C THR A 141 -2.97 20.80 -0.22
N THR A 142 -3.86 19.96 -0.75
CA THR A 142 -3.68 19.31 -2.07
C THR A 142 -4.30 20.16 -3.20
N SER A 143 -4.49 21.46 -3.01
CA SER A 143 -4.61 22.35 -4.16
C SER A 143 -3.27 22.27 -4.91
N ALA A 144 -3.27 21.54 -6.02
CA ALA A 144 -2.11 21.48 -6.91
C ALA A 144 -1.59 22.91 -7.12
N PRO A 145 -0.29 23.15 -7.06
CA PRO A 145 0.27 24.47 -7.28
C PRO A 145 -0.30 25.03 -8.58
N ARG A 146 -1.13 26.04 -8.47
CA ARG A 146 -1.76 26.67 -9.63
C ARG A 146 -0.80 27.71 -10.14
N LEU A 147 -0.10 27.38 -11.20
CA LEU A 147 0.71 28.33 -11.96
C LEU A 147 -0.20 29.05 -12.96
N HIS A 148 -0.37 30.35 -12.78
CA HIS A 148 -1.07 31.21 -13.73
C HIS A 148 -0.06 31.96 -14.57
N LEU A 149 -0.09 31.72 -15.89
CA LEU A 149 0.65 32.47 -16.89
C LEU A 149 -0.30 33.53 -17.48
N THR A 150 0.01 34.80 -17.25
CA THR A 150 -0.81 35.90 -17.75
C THR A 150 0.04 36.74 -18.73
N PRO A 151 -0.39 36.92 -19.98
CA PRO A 151 0.31 37.82 -20.91
C PRO A 151 0.10 39.27 -20.47
N ILE A 152 1.18 40.02 -20.40
CA ILE A 152 1.15 41.46 -20.17
C ILE A 152 1.26 42.14 -21.52
N LEU A 153 0.15 42.78 -21.94
CA LEU A 153 0.10 43.55 -23.18
C LEU A 153 -0.16 45.05 -22.78
N GLY A 154 0.88 45.85 -22.79
CA GLY A 154 0.78 47.30 -22.51
C GLY A 154 1.54 48.13 -23.53
N GLN A 155 1.26 49.45 -23.60
CA GLN A 155 1.94 50.35 -24.56
C GLN A 155 3.47 50.27 -24.39
N GLY A 156 4.13 49.59 -25.33
CA GLY A 156 5.59 49.50 -25.41
C GLY A 156 6.21 48.39 -24.50
N ARG A 157 5.41 47.55 -23.85
CA ARG A 157 5.92 46.38 -23.06
C ARG A 157 5.09 45.16 -23.34
N THR A 158 5.73 44.10 -23.88
CA THR A 158 5.19 42.76 -23.99
C THR A 158 5.97 41.85 -23.03
N GLY A 159 5.27 41.12 -22.20
CA GLY A 159 5.88 40.20 -21.24
C GLY A 159 4.91 39.09 -20.79
N LEU A 160 5.43 38.15 -20.02
CA LEU A 160 4.66 37.08 -19.37
C LEU A 160 4.84 37.21 -17.85
N SER A 161 3.74 37.25 -17.11
CA SER A 161 3.75 37.16 -15.65
C SER A 161 3.45 35.73 -15.25
N LEU A 162 4.27 35.17 -14.36
CA LEU A 162 4.07 33.89 -13.75
C LEU A 162 3.72 34.13 -12.26
N SER A 163 2.51 33.77 -11.85
CA SER A 163 2.09 33.78 -10.45
C SER A 163 1.69 32.39 -10.02
N GLY A 164 2.05 31.99 -8.79
CA GLY A 164 1.72 30.69 -8.23
C GLY A 164 1.33 30.80 -6.77
N GLN A 165 0.40 29.96 -6.32
CA GLN A 165 0.14 29.66 -4.92
C GLN A 165 0.77 28.30 -4.63
N PHE A 166 1.59 28.26 -3.56
CA PHE A 166 2.29 27.07 -3.09
C PHE A 166 1.75 26.65 -1.75
#